data_ab248cb64a86b3722a675e2bca4df61e
#
_entry.id   ab248cb64a86b3722a675e2bca4df61e
#
_cell.length_a   1.000
_cell.length_b   1.000
_cell.length_c   1.000
_cell.angle_alpha   90.00
_cell.angle_beta   90.00
_cell.angle_gamma   90.00
#
_symmetry.space_group_name_H-M   'P 1'
#
loop_
_entity.id
_entity.type
_entity.pdbx_description
1 polymer ?
#
loop_
_entity_poly.entity_id
_entity_poly.type
_entity_poly.pdbx_seq_one_letter_code
_entity_poly.pdbx_strand_id
1 'polypeptide(L)'
;MIKRLFLTVALALAAFAGLRAQPPGGMSSAQLAGFSFRMPDVRCSEKFLDVDYAGDGQVYHKLDIYLPSERRASYPVVVHIYGSAWFSNNSKNMANLDNICQALLDAGYAIVTPNHRSSGDAAFPAQINDIKAVVRFIRAKAEEYHFDTSFIGISGFSSGGHLASLAGATSNVKTARIGRHTVDLEGSVGPYTSFSSAVDVVCDWSGPIDLLNMECEWERPWGGTPEEALLGVAYNGDDDLFRTIDPIQYLDPTDPPTIVFHGTKDNVVPHCQGMELYEALDKNGIKSDLNLVEGAGHGINLFVEPWLSKMVEFVNAARSDKFLASIEPKLENAVSPVTNISATGFPKILPDNSVVFKVRAPQANRVQVDLGGRNDGIRMPQARGPSLPNPLCRVITTILLSLTECQ
;
A
#
# COMPACT_ATOMS: atom_id res chain seq x y z
N MET A 1 -32.19 -0.56 15.64
CA MET A 1 -31.12 0.37 15.25
C MET A 1 -30.22 -0.21 14.13
N ILE A 2 -29.98 -1.51 14.10
CA ILE A 2 -29.13 -2.24 13.14
C ILE A 2 -29.62 -2.12 11.67
N LYS A 3 -30.93 -2.09 11.42
CA LYS A 3 -31.49 -1.96 10.05
C LYS A 3 -31.21 -0.61 9.34
N ARG A 4 -30.78 0.44 10.06
CA ARG A 4 -30.49 1.75 9.45
C ARG A 4 -29.05 1.89 8.94
N LEU A 5 -28.11 1.13 9.49
CA LEU A 5 -26.69 1.21 9.10
C LEU A 5 -26.41 0.44 7.81
N PHE A 6 -27.04 -0.75 7.62
CA PHE A 6 -26.99 -1.47 6.35
C PHE A 6 -27.56 -0.65 5.17
N LEU A 7 -28.52 0.22 5.45
CA LEU A 7 -29.13 1.08 4.45
C LEU A 7 -28.17 2.17 3.93
N THR A 8 -27.23 2.64 4.76
CA THR A 8 -26.31 3.71 4.36
C THR A 8 -25.19 3.21 3.43
N VAL A 9 -24.68 2.00 3.66
CA VAL A 9 -23.68 1.36 2.79
C VAL A 9 -24.33 0.89 1.48
N ALA A 10 -25.54 0.29 1.55
CA ALA A 10 -26.29 -0.12 0.37
C ALA A 10 -26.74 1.07 -0.51
N LEU A 11 -27.04 2.25 0.08
CA LEU A 11 -27.42 3.44 -0.67
C LEU A 11 -26.23 4.08 -1.42
N ALA A 12 -25.02 4.03 -0.85
CA ALA A 12 -23.82 4.47 -1.56
C ALA A 12 -23.51 3.59 -2.77
N LEU A 13 -23.69 2.26 -2.63
CA LEU A 13 -23.49 1.29 -3.71
C LEU A 13 -24.58 1.34 -4.80
N ALA A 14 -25.84 1.58 -4.42
CA ALA A 14 -26.96 1.65 -5.37
C ALA A 14 -26.94 2.93 -6.25
N ALA A 15 -26.38 4.04 -5.77
CA ALA A 15 -26.24 5.27 -6.53
C ALA A 15 -25.27 5.13 -7.72
N PHE A 16 -24.32 4.19 -7.65
CA PHE A 16 -23.33 3.96 -8.71
C PHE A 16 -23.74 2.89 -9.73
N ALA A 17 -24.70 2.02 -9.42
CA ALA A 17 -25.04 0.88 -10.27
C ALA A 17 -26.08 1.18 -11.37
N GLY A 18 -26.56 2.42 -11.53
CA GLY A 18 -27.56 2.77 -12.54
C GLY A 18 -28.91 2.04 -12.42
N LEU A 19 -29.15 1.30 -11.36
CA LEU A 19 -30.39 0.58 -11.08
C LEU A 19 -31.43 1.56 -10.53
N ARG A 20 -32.53 1.77 -11.28
CA ARG A 20 -33.73 2.47 -10.82
C ARG A 20 -34.43 1.66 -9.72
N ALA A 21 -33.87 1.63 -8.52
CA ALA A 21 -34.59 1.20 -7.34
C ALA A 21 -35.17 2.45 -6.64
N GLN A 22 -36.48 2.48 -6.42
CA GLN A 22 -37.08 3.52 -5.61
C GLN A 22 -36.52 3.46 -4.18
N PRO A 23 -36.08 4.60 -3.61
CA PRO A 23 -35.56 4.62 -2.24
C PRO A 23 -36.69 4.29 -1.26
N PRO A 24 -36.43 3.44 -0.26
CA PRO A 24 -37.41 3.22 0.81
C PRO A 24 -37.49 4.46 1.70
N GLY A 25 -38.62 5.14 1.62
CA GLY A 25 -39.09 6.12 2.62
C GLY A 25 -38.32 7.44 2.72
N GLY A 26 -38.70 8.45 1.93
CA GLY A 26 -38.79 9.80 2.43
C GLY A 26 -37.70 10.81 2.07
N MET A 27 -36.72 10.53 1.20
CA MET A 27 -35.87 11.60 0.67
C MET A 27 -36.28 11.97 -0.76
N SER A 28 -36.56 13.25 -0.98
CA SER A 28 -36.86 13.78 -2.31
C SER A 28 -35.59 13.82 -3.18
N SER A 29 -35.76 13.73 -4.50
CA SER A 29 -34.68 13.89 -5.47
C SER A 29 -33.90 15.23 -5.33
N ALA A 30 -34.54 16.26 -4.75
CA ALA A 30 -33.90 17.53 -4.42
C ALA A 30 -32.97 17.46 -3.20
N GLN A 31 -33.22 16.55 -2.25
CA GLN A 31 -32.31 16.31 -1.11
C GLN A 31 -31.10 15.48 -1.50
N LEU A 32 -31.22 14.61 -2.50
CA LEU A 32 -30.09 13.87 -3.10
C LEU A 32 -29.22 14.77 -4.01
N ALA A 33 -29.78 15.77 -4.66
CA ALA A 33 -29.05 16.75 -5.48
C ALA A 33 -28.19 17.74 -4.64
N GLY A 34 -28.40 17.83 -3.33
CA GLY A 34 -27.61 18.67 -2.43
C GLY A 34 -26.30 18.02 -1.93
N PHE A 35 -26.08 16.73 -2.17
CA PHE A 35 -24.80 16.08 -1.96
C PHE A 35 -23.89 16.29 -3.18
N SER A 36 -23.29 17.47 -3.30
CA SER A 36 -22.14 17.62 -4.17
C SER A 36 -20.98 16.81 -3.54
N PHE A 37 -20.67 15.64 -4.08
CA PHE A 37 -19.41 14.96 -3.81
C PHE A 37 -18.30 15.89 -4.28
N ARG A 38 -17.76 16.69 -3.35
CA ARG A 38 -16.57 17.45 -3.63
C ARG A 38 -15.42 16.42 -3.67
N MET A 39 -14.81 16.26 -4.83
CA MET A 39 -13.58 15.50 -4.94
C MET A 39 -12.55 16.06 -3.95
N PRO A 40 -11.84 15.22 -3.21
CA PRO A 40 -10.82 15.68 -2.29
C PRO A 40 -9.80 16.56 -3.02
N ASP A 41 -9.43 17.68 -2.41
CA ASP A 41 -8.40 18.57 -2.94
C ASP A 41 -7.03 18.00 -2.58
N VAL A 42 -6.49 17.16 -3.45
CA VAL A 42 -5.18 16.52 -3.27
C VAL A 42 -4.06 17.51 -3.58
N ARG A 43 -3.21 17.76 -2.58
CA ARG A 43 -2.01 18.59 -2.73
C ARG A 43 -0.91 17.77 -3.42
N CYS A 44 -0.66 18.07 -4.68
CA CYS A 44 0.32 17.39 -5.51
C CYS A 44 0.93 18.37 -6.53
N SER A 45 2.10 18.07 -7.07
CA SER A 45 2.72 18.89 -8.14
C SER A 45 2.13 18.61 -9.51
N GLU A 46 1.71 17.35 -9.72
CA GLU A 46 1.18 16.87 -11.00
C GLU A 46 0.27 15.68 -10.76
N LYS A 47 -0.71 15.48 -11.63
CA LYS A 47 -1.59 14.32 -11.62
C LYS A 47 -1.88 13.84 -13.04
N PHE A 48 -1.92 12.51 -13.21
CA PHE A 48 -2.33 11.84 -14.43
C PHE A 48 -3.56 11.02 -14.10
N LEU A 49 -4.68 11.31 -14.76
CA LEU A 49 -5.97 10.69 -14.48
C LEU A 49 -6.35 9.72 -15.59
N ASP A 50 -7.07 8.66 -15.23
CA ASP A 50 -7.60 7.65 -16.15
C ASP A 50 -6.54 7.00 -17.06
N VAL A 51 -5.33 6.82 -16.54
CA VAL A 51 -4.22 6.15 -17.23
C VAL A 51 -4.57 4.67 -17.42
N ASP A 52 -4.50 4.17 -18.64
CA ASP A 52 -4.81 2.80 -19.00
C ASP A 52 -3.60 1.88 -18.79
N TYR A 53 -3.61 1.09 -17.71
CA TYR A 53 -2.47 0.22 -17.38
C TYR A 53 -2.46 -1.10 -18.16
N ALA A 54 -3.60 -1.52 -18.71
CA ALA A 54 -3.71 -2.73 -19.50
C ALA A 54 -3.69 -2.47 -21.03
N GLY A 55 -4.05 -1.25 -21.45
CA GLY A 55 -4.09 -0.88 -22.86
C GLY A 55 -5.36 -1.37 -23.60
N ASP A 56 -6.42 -1.70 -22.86
CA ASP A 56 -7.66 -2.26 -23.43
C ASP A 56 -8.87 -1.32 -23.38
N GLY A 57 -8.69 -0.13 -22.81
CA GLY A 57 -9.72 0.90 -22.73
C GLY A 57 -10.77 0.67 -21.65
N GLN A 58 -10.73 -0.42 -20.89
CA GLN A 58 -11.72 -0.76 -19.88
C GLN A 58 -11.63 0.16 -18.67
N VAL A 59 -12.78 0.52 -18.09
CA VAL A 59 -12.83 1.41 -16.92
C VAL A 59 -12.13 0.81 -15.70
N TYR A 60 -12.25 -0.50 -15.54
CA TYR A 60 -11.61 -1.23 -14.43
C TYR A 60 -10.10 -1.41 -14.62
N HIS A 61 -9.54 -1.06 -15.77
CA HIS A 61 -8.10 -1.04 -16.02
C HIS A 61 -7.53 0.39 -16.11
N LYS A 62 -8.22 1.37 -15.49
CA LYS A 62 -7.73 2.74 -15.32
C LYS A 62 -7.14 2.94 -13.93
N LEU A 63 -6.12 3.80 -13.87
CA LEU A 63 -5.54 4.25 -12.61
C LEU A 63 -5.30 5.76 -12.64
N ASP A 64 -5.18 6.37 -11.46
CA ASP A 64 -4.74 7.74 -11.32
C ASP A 64 -3.36 7.78 -10.63
N ILE A 65 -2.53 8.75 -11.02
CA ILE A 65 -1.20 8.98 -10.48
C ILE A 65 -1.15 10.39 -9.92
N TYR A 66 -0.58 10.54 -8.72
CA TYR A 66 -0.36 11.81 -8.06
C TYR A 66 1.10 11.92 -7.66
N LEU A 67 1.80 12.99 -8.07
CA LEU A 67 3.18 13.23 -7.72
C LEU A 67 3.30 14.20 -6.54
N PRO A 68 4.23 14.00 -5.60
CA PRO A 68 4.46 14.88 -4.47
C PRO A 68 4.62 16.34 -4.86
N SER A 69 4.23 17.26 -3.96
CA SER A 69 4.36 18.71 -4.20
C SER A 69 5.81 19.15 -4.36
N GLU A 70 6.75 18.51 -3.68
CA GLU A 70 8.18 18.73 -3.86
C GLU A 70 8.67 18.03 -5.14
N ARG A 71 9.17 18.79 -6.12
CA ARG A 71 9.65 18.24 -7.39
C ARG A 71 11.00 17.54 -7.22
N ARG A 72 11.10 16.32 -7.75
CA ARG A 72 12.30 15.47 -7.78
C ARG A 72 12.41 14.82 -9.16
N ALA A 73 13.59 14.27 -9.47
CA ALA A 73 13.80 13.52 -10.71
C ALA A 73 12.96 12.24 -10.77
N SER A 74 12.79 11.54 -9.63
CA SER A 74 11.92 10.38 -9.49
C SER A 74 11.41 10.24 -8.05
N TYR A 75 10.34 9.47 -7.89
CA TYR A 75 9.66 9.26 -6.61
C TYR A 75 9.46 7.78 -6.32
N PRO A 76 9.77 7.29 -5.11
CA PRO A 76 9.30 5.97 -4.68
C PRO A 76 7.78 5.95 -4.72
N VAL A 77 7.20 4.77 -4.95
CA VAL A 77 5.77 4.65 -5.26
C VAL A 77 5.04 3.90 -4.16
N VAL A 78 3.82 4.33 -3.85
CA VAL A 78 2.86 3.51 -3.09
C VAL A 78 1.57 3.40 -3.90
N VAL A 79 1.14 2.16 -4.13
CA VAL A 79 -0.19 1.86 -4.68
C VAL A 79 -1.17 1.87 -3.52
N HIS A 80 -2.29 2.59 -3.62
CA HIS A 80 -3.35 2.53 -2.62
C HIS A 80 -4.69 2.10 -3.23
N ILE A 81 -5.28 1.03 -2.67
CA ILE A 81 -6.46 0.35 -3.19
C ILE A 81 -7.67 0.71 -2.33
N TYR A 82 -8.76 1.16 -2.97
CA TYR A 82 -10.02 1.49 -2.29
C TYR A 82 -10.75 0.25 -1.74
N GLY A 83 -11.60 0.47 -0.73
CA GLY A 83 -12.54 -0.52 -0.22
C GLY A 83 -13.88 -0.46 -0.94
N SER A 84 -14.45 -1.61 -1.25
CA SER A 84 -15.77 -1.73 -1.91
C SER A 84 -16.43 -3.09 -1.72
N ALA A 85 -15.93 -3.93 -0.80
CA ALA A 85 -16.29 -5.36 -0.70
C ALA A 85 -16.17 -6.07 -2.07
N TRP A 86 -15.20 -5.67 -2.88
CA TRP A 86 -14.91 -6.12 -4.26
C TRP A 86 -16.04 -5.86 -5.27
N PHE A 87 -17.08 -5.09 -4.94
CA PHE A 87 -18.22 -4.84 -5.82
C PHE A 87 -18.04 -3.67 -6.78
N SER A 88 -17.05 -2.80 -6.60
CA SER A 88 -16.81 -1.67 -7.48
C SER A 88 -15.64 -1.92 -8.42
N ASN A 89 -15.81 -1.48 -9.67
CA ASN A 89 -14.79 -1.49 -10.71
C ASN A 89 -14.35 -0.07 -11.14
N ASN A 90 -14.85 0.97 -10.47
CA ASN A 90 -14.57 2.37 -10.80
C ASN A 90 -14.65 3.29 -9.56
N SER A 91 -13.84 3.01 -8.54
CA SER A 91 -13.81 3.78 -7.29
C SER A 91 -12.41 4.26 -6.90
N LYS A 92 -11.45 4.33 -7.84
CA LYS A 92 -10.10 4.83 -7.60
C LYS A 92 -10.05 6.25 -7.00
N ASN A 93 -11.06 7.08 -7.28
CA ASN A 93 -11.22 8.42 -6.72
C ASN A 93 -11.71 8.43 -5.26
N MET A 94 -12.11 7.28 -4.71
CA MET A 94 -12.51 7.10 -3.31
C MET A 94 -11.40 6.42 -2.47
N ALA A 95 -10.20 6.34 -2.99
CA ALA A 95 -9.05 5.68 -2.39
C ALA A 95 -8.37 6.55 -1.32
N ASN A 96 -9.11 7.06 -0.33
CA ASN A 96 -8.58 7.77 0.84
C ASN A 96 -7.58 8.90 0.49
N LEU A 97 -7.91 9.69 -0.55
CA LEU A 97 -7.00 10.66 -1.17
C LEU A 97 -6.62 11.81 -0.23
N ASP A 98 -7.53 12.25 0.67
CA ASP A 98 -7.38 13.38 1.57
C ASP A 98 -6.74 13.04 2.93
N ASN A 99 -6.43 11.76 3.17
CA ASN A 99 -5.82 11.28 4.41
C ASN A 99 -4.65 10.32 4.15
N ILE A 100 -4.87 9.03 3.93
CA ILE A 100 -3.80 8.03 3.72
C ILE A 100 -2.90 8.45 2.55
N CYS A 101 -3.48 8.73 1.38
CA CYS A 101 -2.71 9.11 0.20
C CYS A 101 -2.00 10.45 0.38
N GLN A 102 -2.66 11.45 1.00
CA GLN A 102 -2.03 12.74 1.23
C GLN A 102 -0.86 12.65 2.20
N ALA A 103 -0.95 11.83 3.27
CA ALA A 103 0.16 11.62 4.20
C ALA A 103 1.40 11.04 3.49
N LEU A 104 1.20 10.09 2.59
CA LEU A 104 2.28 9.50 1.79
C LEU A 104 2.83 10.48 0.73
N LEU A 105 1.97 11.28 0.07
CA LEU A 105 2.40 12.34 -0.85
C LEU A 105 3.26 13.38 -0.13
N ASP A 106 2.84 13.83 1.07
CA ASP A 106 3.58 14.78 1.88
C ASP A 106 4.92 14.21 2.36
N ALA A 107 5.03 12.89 2.48
CA ALA A 107 6.27 12.16 2.78
C ALA A 107 7.16 11.92 1.55
N GLY A 108 6.72 12.30 0.35
CA GLY A 108 7.51 12.26 -0.88
C GLY A 108 7.35 10.98 -1.71
N TYR A 109 6.27 10.22 -1.51
CA TYR A 109 5.91 9.05 -2.32
C TYR A 109 4.93 9.46 -3.44
N ALA A 110 5.17 9.01 -4.66
CA ALA A 110 4.15 9.04 -5.70
C ALA A 110 3.02 8.06 -5.33
N ILE A 111 1.78 8.47 -5.53
CA ILE A 111 0.62 7.66 -5.24
C ILE A 111 -0.03 7.19 -6.54
N VAL A 112 -0.34 5.90 -6.60
CA VAL A 112 -1.08 5.27 -7.69
C VAL A 112 -2.36 4.67 -7.10
N THR A 113 -3.53 5.12 -7.59
CA THR A 113 -4.83 4.59 -7.17
C THR A 113 -5.49 3.88 -8.35
N PRO A 114 -5.49 2.54 -8.36
CA PRO A 114 -6.07 1.77 -9.46
C PRO A 114 -7.55 1.48 -9.26
N ASN A 115 -8.27 1.34 -10.38
CA ASN A 115 -9.43 0.48 -10.46
C ASN A 115 -8.98 -0.98 -10.65
N HIS A 116 -9.87 -1.90 -10.40
CA HIS A 116 -9.73 -3.33 -10.67
C HIS A 116 -11.11 -3.92 -11.04
N ARG A 117 -11.15 -5.09 -11.64
CA ARG A 117 -12.40 -5.80 -11.89
C ARG A 117 -13.16 -6.04 -10.59
N SER A 118 -14.46 -5.82 -10.63
CA SER A 118 -15.37 -6.19 -9.54
C SER A 118 -15.71 -7.69 -9.58
N SER A 119 -16.34 -8.17 -8.51
CA SER A 119 -16.96 -9.52 -8.47
C SER A 119 -18.02 -9.71 -9.57
N GLY A 120 -18.64 -8.60 -10.03
CA GLY A 120 -19.61 -8.62 -11.11
C GLY A 120 -18.99 -8.70 -12.51
N ASP A 121 -17.72 -8.28 -12.66
CA ASP A 121 -16.99 -8.37 -13.93
C ASP A 121 -16.34 -9.74 -14.10
N ALA A 122 -15.71 -10.26 -13.05
CA ALA A 122 -15.05 -11.57 -13.06
C ALA A 122 -14.82 -12.08 -11.63
N ALA A 123 -14.88 -13.40 -11.46
CA ALA A 123 -14.52 -14.04 -10.20
C ALA A 123 -13.00 -13.96 -9.93
N PHE A 124 -12.62 -14.16 -8.66
CA PHE A 124 -11.23 -14.36 -8.26
C PHE A 124 -10.57 -15.48 -9.11
N PRO A 125 -9.32 -15.29 -9.58
CA PRO A 125 -8.31 -14.31 -9.12
C PRO A 125 -8.23 -13.01 -9.94
N ALA A 126 -9.27 -12.61 -10.65
CA ALA A 126 -9.24 -11.45 -11.53
C ALA A 126 -8.75 -10.17 -10.82
N GLN A 127 -9.19 -9.95 -9.59
CA GLN A 127 -8.88 -8.75 -8.80
C GLN A 127 -7.38 -8.65 -8.48
N ILE A 128 -6.78 -9.74 -8.01
CA ILE A 128 -5.34 -9.75 -7.71
C ILE A 128 -4.49 -9.69 -8.99
N ASN A 129 -4.93 -10.30 -10.08
CA ASN A 129 -4.26 -10.21 -11.37
C ASN A 129 -4.20 -8.76 -11.87
N ASP A 130 -5.25 -7.98 -11.67
CA ASP A 130 -5.31 -6.56 -12.02
C ASP A 130 -4.34 -5.75 -11.17
N ILE A 131 -4.31 -5.95 -9.84
CA ILE A 131 -3.38 -5.26 -8.94
C ILE A 131 -1.92 -5.59 -9.28
N LYS A 132 -1.60 -6.85 -9.59
CA LYS A 132 -0.27 -7.23 -10.04
C LYS A 132 0.09 -6.60 -11.39
N ALA A 133 -0.87 -6.45 -12.30
CA ALA A 133 -0.65 -5.73 -13.55
C ALA A 133 -0.33 -4.24 -13.32
N VAL A 134 -0.94 -3.59 -12.32
CA VAL A 134 -0.60 -2.21 -11.93
C VAL A 134 0.85 -2.11 -11.48
N VAL A 135 1.34 -3.04 -10.65
CA VAL A 135 2.74 -3.04 -10.19
C VAL A 135 3.71 -3.24 -11.36
N ARG A 136 3.36 -4.12 -12.32
CA ARG A 136 4.14 -4.31 -13.55
C ARG A 136 4.14 -3.05 -14.43
N PHE A 137 2.99 -2.38 -14.57
CA PHE A 137 2.86 -1.12 -15.28
C PHE A 137 3.77 -0.02 -14.67
N ILE A 138 3.78 0.13 -13.35
CA ILE A 138 4.64 1.10 -12.65
C ILE A 138 6.11 0.88 -13.03
N ARG A 139 6.59 -0.36 -13.05
CA ARG A 139 7.97 -0.67 -13.44
C ARG A 139 8.24 -0.40 -14.92
N ALA A 140 7.31 -0.75 -15.78
CA ALA A 140 7.46 -0.56 -17.23
C ALA A 140 7.44 0.92 -17.64
N LYS A 141 6.74 1.75 -16.88
CA LYS A 141 6.49 3.16 -17.18
C LYS A 141 7.25 4.11 -16.22
N ALA A 142 8.30 3.61 -15.60
CA ALA A 142 9.07 4.35 -14.59
C ALA A 142 9.57 5.70 -15.08
N GLU A 143 10.15 5.75 -16.28
CA GLU A 143 10.67 6.99 -16.87
C GLU A 143 9.54 7.97 -17.21
N GLU A 144 8.44 7.45 -17.79
CA GLU A 144 7.30 8.28 -18.25
C GLU A 144 6.61 9.03 -17.11
N TYR A 145 6.49 8.39 -15.93
CA TYR A 145 5.79 8.95 -14.76
C TYR A 145 6.73 9.31 -13.60
N HIS A 146 8.04 9.36 -13.84
CA HIS A 146 9.05 9.68 -12.82
C HIS A 146 9.03 8.76 -11.60
N PHE A 147 8.82 7.47 -11.80
CA PHE A 147 8.84 6.50 -10.71
C PHE A 147 10.26 6.01 -10.38
N ASP A 148 10.59 5.98 -9.09
CA ASP A 148 11.73 5.24 -8.54
C ASP A 148 11.24 3.82 -8.15
N THR A 149 11.40 2.87 -9.06
CA THR A 149 10.94 1.49 -8.87
C THR A 149 11.88 0.63 -8.02
N SER A 150 12.93 1.23 -7.44
CA SER A 150 13.73 0.57 -6.41
C SER A 150 12.93 0.30 -5.14
N PHE A 151 11.82 1.04 -4.93
CA PHE A 151 10.88 0.82 -3.84
C PHE A 151 9.43 1.06 -4.29
N ILE A 152 8.62 0.01 -4.18
CA ILE A 152 7.17 0.04 -4.45
C ILE A 152 6.43 -0.52 -3.25
N GLY A 153 5.71 0.35 -2.53
CA GLY A 153 4.80 -0.04 -1.47
C GLY A 153 3.39 -0.31 -1.98
N ILE A 154 2.62 -1.05 -1.21
CA ILE A 154 1.20 -1.27 -1.44
C ILE A 154 0.41 -1.02 -0.17
N SER A 155 -0.73 -0.39 -0.30
CA SER A 155 -1.65 -0.08 0.79
C SER A 155 -3.09 -0.27 0.33
N GLY A 156 -4.00 -0.50 1.25
CA GLY A 156 -5.41 -0.56 0.90
C GLY A 156 -6.31 -0.54 2.12
N PHE A 157 -7.58 -0.21 1.89
CA PHE A 157 -8.61 -0.18 2.91
C PHE A 157 -9.68 -1.24 2.65
N SER A 158 -10.15 -1.96 3.69
CA SER A 158 -11.23 -2.95 3.57
C SER A 158 -10.89 -4.04 2.53
N SER A 159 -11.72 -4.29 1.52
CA SER A 159 -11.38 -5.18 0.41
C SER A 159 -10.09 -4.77 -0.34
N GLY A 160 -9.72 -3.49 -0.32
CA GLY A 160 -8.42 -3.02 -0.81
C GLY A 160 -7.26 -3.41 0.11
N GLY A 161 -7.48 -3.46 1.44
CA GLY A 161 -6.53 -3.98 2.43
C GLY A 161 -6.27 -5.47 2.20
N HIS A 162 -7.32 -6.25 1.99
CA HIS A 162 -7.21 -7.65 1.57
C HIS A 162 -6.35 -7.81 0.30
N LEU A 163 -6.64 -7.04 -0.77
CA LEU A 163 -5.87 -7.13 -2.02
C LEU A 163 -4.40 -6.68 -1.83
N ALA A 164 -4.16 -5.70 -0.95
CA ALA A 164 -2.81 -5.28 -0.62
C ALA A 164 -2.03 -6.37 0.14
N SER A 165 -2.66 -6.99 1.14
CA SER A 165 -2.10 -8.11 1.91
C SER A 165 -1.85 -9.33 1.02
N LEU A 166 -2.79 -9.64 0.13
CA LEU A 166 -2.65 -10.72 -0.83
C LEU A 166 -1.52 -10.45 -1.85
N ALA A 167 -1.37 -9.20 -2.32
CA ALA A 167 -0.27 -8.83 -3.22
C ALA A 167 1.09 -8.96 -2.53
N GLY A 168 1.18 -8.60 -1.24
CA GLY A 168 2.37 -8.82 -0.42
C GLY A 168 2.72 -10.30 -0.28
N ALA A 169 1.78 -11.09 0.23
CA ALA A 169 1.93 -12.53 0.48
C ALA A 169 2.16 -13.36 -0.80
N THR A 170 1.88 -12.80 -1.97
CA THR A 170 2.09 -13.46 -3.26
C THR A 170 3.14 -12.77 -4.15
N SER A 171 4.00 -11.93 -3.57
CA SER A 171 5.02 -11.17 -4.31
C SER A 171 5.91 -12.05 -5.20
N ASN A 172 6.24 -13.25 -4.73
CA ASN A 172 7.05 -14.22 -5.43
C ASN A 172 6.26 -15.45 -5.93
N VAL A 173 4.94 -15.46 -5.73
CA VAL A 173 4.06 -16.58 -6.09
C VAL A 173 3.28 -16.24 -7.36
N LYS A 174 3.50 -17.03 -8.41
CA LYS A 174 2.74 -16.89 -9.68
C LYS A 174 1.51 -17.78 -9.71
N THR A 175 1.67 -19.01 -9.25
CA THR A 175 0.61 -20.02 -9.21
C THR A 175 0.73 -20.78 -7.91
N ALA A 176 -0.38 -21.01 -7.25
CA ALA A 176 -0.43 -21.80 -6.02
C ALA A 176 -1.49 -22.90 -6.11
N ARG A 177 -1.34 -23.92 -5.25
CA ARG A 177 -2.33 -24.99 -5.10
C ARG A 177 -2.77 -25.10 -3.66
N ILE A 178 -4.09 -25.01 -3.43
CA ILE A 178 -4.74 -25.23 -2.14
C ILE A 178 -5.73 -26.37 -2.33
N GLY A 179 -5.48 -27.48 -1.64
CA GLY A 179 -6.22 -28.71 -1.85
C GLY A 179 -6.22 -29.14 -3.34
N ARG A 180 -7.40 -29.21 -3.94
CA ARG A 180 -7.57 -29.54 -5.37
C ARG A 180 -7.55 -28.33 -6.30
N HIS A 181 -7.60 -27.11 -5.77
CA HIS A 181 -7.70 -25.87 -6.55
C HIS A 181 -6.31 -25.34 -6.89
N THR A 182 -6.13 -25.00 -8.17
CA THR A 182 -4.93 -24.30 -8.66
C THR A 182 -5.34 -22.89 -9.07
N VAL A 183 -4.63 -21.88 -8.57
CA VAL A 183 -4.93 -20.47 -8.79
C VAL A 183 -3.76 -19.81 -9.48
N ASP A 184 -4.02 -19.12 -10.60
CA ASP A 184 -3.06 -18.23 -11.25
C ASP A 184 -3.15 -16.84 -10.58
N LEU A 185 -2.25 -16.61 -9.64
CA LEU A 185 -2.18 -15.36 -8.86
C LEU A 185 -1.46 -14.22 -9.60
N GLU A 186 -0.67 -14.52 -10.63
CA GLU A 186 0.07 -13.51 -11.39
C GLU A 186 -0.75 -12.92 -12.53
N GLY A 187 -1.45 -13.77 -13.26
CA GLY A 187 -2.21 -13.38 -14.43
C GLY A 187 -1.37 -12.80 -15.58
N SER A 188 -2.07 -12.44 -16.63
CA SER A 188 -1.46 -11.91 -17.87
C SER A 188 -2.08 -10.59 -18.33
N VAL A 189 -2.69 -9.82 -17.43
CA VAL A 189 -3.31 -8.54 -17.75
C VAL A 189 -2.26 -7.52 -18.22
N GLY A 190 -2.55 -6.86 -19.33
CA GLY A 190 -1.71 -5.83 -19.94
C GLY A 190 -0.44 -6.38 -20.63
N PRO A 191 0.32 -5.52 -21.29
CA PRO A 191 1.48 -5.92 -22.10
C PRO A 191 2.78 -6.12 -21.29
N TYR A 192 2.80 -5.84 -19.98
CA TYR A 192 4.02 -5.72 -19.18
C TYR A 192 4.34 -6.99 -18.36
N THR A 193 3.96 -8.15 -18.84
CA THR A 193 4.07 -9.44 -18.11
C THR A 193 5.50 -9.90 -17.81
N SER A 194 6.51 -9.30 -18.44
CA SER A 194 7.93 -9.58 -18.18
C SER A 194 8.49 -8.87 -16.95
N PHE A 195 7.77 -7.85 -16.42
CA PHE A 195 8.18 -7.13 -15.22
C PHE A 195 7.71 -7.87 -13.97
N SER A 196 8.43 -7.68 -12.86
CA SER A 196 8.02 -8.21 -11.55
C SER A 196 6.79 -7.49 -11.01
N SER A 197 5.90 -8.23 -10.35
CA SER A 197 4.76 -7.69 -9.59
C SER A 197 5.02 -7.61 -8.08
N ALA A 198 6.25 -7.92 -7.62
CA ALA A 198 6.61 -7.87 -6.20
C ALA A 198 6.55 -6.46 -5.62
N VAL A 199 6.18 -6.37 -4.35
CA VAL A 199 6.11 -5.13 -3.57
C VAL A 199 7.07 -5.19 -2.37
N ASP A 200 7.38 -4.04 -1.77
CA ASP A 200 8.44 -3.89 -0.77
C ASP A 200 7.93 -3.58 0.64
N VAL A 201 6.68 -3.21 0.78
CA VAL A 201 6.00 -2.97 2.05
C VAL A 201 4.49 -3.07 1.83
N VAL A 202 3.78 -3.55 2.85
CA VAL A 202 2.31 -3.60 2.87
C VAL A 202 1.76 -2.75 4.00
N CYS A 203 0.71 -1.96 3.73
CA CYS A 203 -0.08 -1.27 4.75
C CYS A 203 -1.54 -1.72 4.62
N ASP A 204 -1.99 -2.53 5.55
CA ASP A 204 -3.36 -3.02 5.63
C ASP A 204 -4.21 -2.14 6.55
N TRP A 205 -5.33 -1.65 6.06
CA TRP A 205 -6.30 -0.88 6.82
C TRP A 205 -7.64 -1.62 6.84
N SER A 206 -7.92 -2.34 7.94
CA SER A 206 -9.15 -3.12 8.14
C SER A 206 -9.45 -4.12 7.00
N GLY A 207 -8.43 -4.78 6.46
CA GLY A 207 -8.61 -5.84 5.47
C GLY A 207 -9.21 -7.10 6.09
N PRO A 208 -10.18 -7.76 5.43
CA PRO A 208 -10.56 -9.13 5.78
C PRO A 208 -9.47 -10.11 5.32
N ILE A 209 -9.14 -11.11 6.12
CA ILE A 209 -7.95 -11.96 5.96
C ILE A 209 -8.31 -13.45 5.89
N ASP A 210 -8.88 -14.02 6.96
CA ASP A 210 -9.44 -15.36 6.95
C ASP A 210 -10.93 -15.31 6.61
N LEU A 211 -11.21 -15.47 5.31
CA LEU A 211 -12.56 -15.26 4.79
C LEU A 211 -13.52 -16.41 5.11
N LEU A 212 -13.01 -17.55 5.57
CA LEU A 212 -13.82 -18.61 6.16
C LEU A 212 -14.24 -18.28 7.59
N ASN A 213 -13.41 -17.55 8.34
CA ASN A 213 -13.58 -17.26 9.75
C ASN A 213 -13.81 -15.77 10.01
N MET A 214 -14.61 -15.12 9.18
CA MET A 214 -15.02 -13.72 9.40
C MET A 214 -15.88 -13.52 10.66
N GLU A 215 -16.23 -14.61 11.34
CA GLU A 215 -17.17 -14.67 12.46
C GLU A 215 -16.48 -14.68 13.83
N CYS A 216 -15.18 -14.40 13.89
CA CYS A 216 -14.41 -14.48 15.14
C CYS A 216 -15.01 -13.64 16.31
N GLU A 217 -15.88 -12.66 16.02
CA GLU A 217 -16.56 -11.84 17.02
C GLU A 217 -18.09 -11.93 16.97
N TRP A 218 -18.68 -12.35 15.85
CA TRP A 218 -20.14 -12.49 15.66
C TRP A 218 -20.45 -13.53 14.60
N GLU A 219 -21.58 -14.21 14.75
CA GLU A 219 -22.06 -15.15 13.76
C GLU A 219 -22.54 -14.44 12.47
N ARG A 220 -22.08 -14.91 11.34
CA ARG A 220 -22.49 -14.43 10.00
C ARG A 220 -22.83 -15.65 9.12
N PRO A 221 -24.11 -15.92 8.88
CA PRO A 221 -24.50 -17.07 8.06
C PRO A 221 -24.06 -16.89 6.61
N TRP A 222 -23.65 -17.97 5.96
CA TRP A 222 -23.42 -18.01 4.52
C TRP A 222 -24.74 -17.77 3.75
N GLY A 223 -24.59 -17.21 2.54
CA GLY A 223 -25.68 -16.93 1.62
C GLY A 223 -25.73 -15.46 1.19
N GLY A 224 -25.18 -15.18 0.02
CA GLY A 224 -25.07 -13.83 -0.53
C GLY A 224 -23.99 -12.97 0.12
N THR A 225 -22.93 -13.57 0.63
CA THR A 225 -21.77 -12.85 1.20
C THR A 225 -20.89 -12.27 0.12
N PRO A 226 -20.11 -11.20 0.41
CA PRO A 226 -19.15 -10.65 -0.53
C PRO A 226 -18.10 -11.65 -1.00
N GLU A 227 -17.70 -12.59 -0.15
CA GLU A 227 -16.72 -13.63 -0.43
C GLU A 227 -17.25 -14.65 -1.44
N GLU A 228 -18.53 -15.05 -1.30
CA GLU A 228 -19.21 -15.88 -2.29
C GLU A 228 -19.29 -15.17 -3.65
N ALA A 229 -19.59 -13.87 -3.64
CA ALA A 229 -19.60 -13.07 -4.85
C ALA A 229 -18.20 -12.95 -5.48
N LEU A 230 -17.14 -12.79 -4.65
CA LEU A 230 -15.76 -12.73 -5.10
C LEU A 230 -15.33 -14.03 -5.80
N LEU A 231 -15.70 -15.17 -5.23
CA LEU A 231 -15.42 -16.50 -5.82
C LEU A 231 -16.39 -16.87 -6.95
N GLY A 232 -17.52 -16.15 -7.06
CA GLY A 232 -18.57 -16.44 -8.06
C GLY A 232 -19.36 -17.73 -7.77
N VAL A 233 -19.28 -18.25 -6.54
CA VAL A 233 -19.97 -19.48 -6.10
C VAL A 233 -20.47 -19.34 -4.67
N ALA A 234 -21.62 -19.97 -4.37
CA ALA A 234 -22.09 -20.10 -3.00
C ALA A 234 -21.24 -21.10 -2.22
N TYR A 235 -21.05 -20.82 -0.93
CA TYR A 235 -20.36 -21.76 -0.05
C TYR A 235 -21.11 -23.09 0.04
N ASN A 236 -20.38 -24.18 -0.20
CA ASN A 236 -20.94 -25.54 -0.26
C ASN A 236 -20.13 -26.56 0.56
N GLY A 237 -19.28 -26.04 1.49
CA GLY A 237 -18.38 -26.88 2.29
C GLY A 237 -17.01 -27.13 1.62
N ASP A 238 -16.70 -26.47 0.53
CA ASP A 238 -15.37 -26.51 -0.12
C ASP A 238 -14.45 -25.45 0.49
N ASP A 239 -13.98 -25.71 1.70
CA ASP A 239 -13.09 -24.81 2.45
C ASP A 239 -11.82 -24.47 1.66
N ASP A 240 -11.24 -25.46 0.95
CA ASP A 240 -10.02 -25.24 0.18
C ASP A 240 -10.21 -24.20 -0.93
N LEU A 241 -11.40 -24.14 -1.54
CA LEU A 241 -11.71 -23.10 -2.52
C LEU A 241 -11.74 -21.71 -1.86
N PHE A 242 -12.39 -21.58 -0.69
CA PHE A 242 -12.47 -20.31 0.03
C PHE A 242 -11.12 -19.87 0.60
N ARG A 243 -10.25 -20.81 1.00
CA ARG A 243 -8.88 -20.51 1.39
C ARG A 243 -8.01 -19.98 0.24
N THR A 244 -8.42 -20.16 -1.02
CA THR A 244 -7.66 -19.58 -2.15
C THR A 244 -7.61 -18.05 -2.17
N ILE A 245 -8.53 -17.40 -1.48
CA ILE A 245 -8.59 -15.94 -1.36
C ILE A 245 -7.93 -15.40 -0.08
N ASP A 246 -7.49 -16.26 0.83
CA ASP A 246 -6.89 -15.84 2.11
C ASP A 246 -5.39 -15.53 1.95
N PRO A 247 -4.92 -14.31 2.24
CA PRO A 247 -3.51 -13.96 2.16
C PRO A 247 -2.59 -14.85 3.01
N ILE A 248 -3.06 -15.29 4.18
CA ILE A 248 -2.26 -16.11 5.12
C ILE A 248 -1.85 -17.46 4.56
N GLN A 249 -2.55 -17.98 3.54
CA GLN A 249 -2.22 -19.26 2.90
C GLN A 249 -0.93 -19.20 2.06
N TYR A 250 -0.44 -18.00 1.75
CA TYR A 250 0.67 -17.78 0.82
C TYR A 250 1.92 -17.22 1.49
N LEU A 251 1.85 -16.87 2.78
CA LEU A 251 2.94 -16.23 3.49
C LEU A 251 4.21 -17.09 3.52
N ASP A 252 5.34 -16.46 3.21
CA ASP A 252 6.67 -17.03 3.39
C ASP A 252 7.64 -16.02 4.00
N PRO A 253 8.80 -16.46 4.57
CA PRO A 253 9.73 -15.57 5.25
C PRO A 253 10.36 -14.46 4.37
N THR A 254 10.19 -14.51 3.06
CA THR A 254 10.72 -13.51 2.12
C THR A 254 9.72 -12.41 1.78
N ASP A 255 8.50 -12.50 2.33
CA ASP A 255 7.45 -11.52 2.09
C ASP A 255 7.77 -10.16 2.72
N PRO A 256 7.22 -9.08 2.16
CA PRO A 256 7.53 -7.72 2.59
C PRO A 256 7.05 -7.43 4.01
N PRO A 257 7.74 -6.52 4.73
CA PRO A 257 7.26 -6.03 6.02
C PRO A 257 5.87 -5.45 5.89
N THR A 258 5.01 -5.73 6.89
CA THR A 258 3.59 -5.40 6.86
C THR A 258 3.16 -4.65 8.13
N ILE A 259 2.46 -3.53 7.97
CA ILE A 259 1.78 -2.82 9.07
C ILE A 259 0.27 -2.93 8.92
N VAL A 260 -0.40 -3.22 10.03
CA VAL A 260 -1.85 -3.44 10.09
C VAL A 260 -2.48 -2.40 11.01
N PHE A 261 -3.56 -1.78 10.55
CA PHE A 261 -4.41 -0.87 11.33
C PHE A 261 -5.84 -1.39 11.35
N HIS A 262 -6.41 -1.59 12.53
CA HIS A 262 -7.78 -2.07 12.66
C HIS A 262 -8.52 -1.39 13.81
N GLY A 263 -9.75 -0.95 13.57
CA GLY A 263 -10.58 -0.33 14.59
C GLY A 263 -11.23 -1.36 15.52
N THR A 264 -11.13 -1.17 16.87
CA THR A 264 -11.71 -2.12 17.84
C THR A 264 -13.25 -2.10 17.88
N LYS A 265 -13.89 -1.16 17.19
CA LYS A 265 -15.34 -1.06 17.01
C LYS A 265 -15.76 -1.23 15.55
N ASP A 266 -14.89 -1.86 14.76
CA ASP A 266 -15.21 -2.20 13.37
C ASP A 266 -16.35 -3.24 13.35
N ASN A 267 -17.47 -2.87 12.75
CA ASN A 267 -18.67 -3.70 12.66
C ASN A 267 -18.94 -4.20 11.22
N VAL A 268 -17.95 -4.07 10.34
CA VAL A 268 -17.97 -4.55 8.95
C VAL A 268 -16.97 -5.68 8.76
N VAL A 269 -15.72 -5.43 9.17
CA VAL A 269 -14.65 -6.42 9.24
C VAL A 269 -14.19 -6.49 10.69
N PRO A 270 -14.36 -7.61 11.39
CA PRO A 270 -14.00 -7.73 12.81
C PRO A 270 -12.48 -7.58 12.99
N HIS A 271 -12.06 -6.92 14.06
CA HIS A 271 -10.64 -6.59 14.24
C HIS A 271 -9.74 -7.81 14.50
N CYS A 272 -10.32 -8.98 14.83
CA CYS A 272 -9.58 -10.22 14.89
C CYS A 272 -8.95 -10.60 13.55
N GLN A 273 -9.50 -10.16 12.41
CA GLN A 273 -8.90 -10.35 11.09
C GLN A 273 -7.51 -9.70 10.99
N GLY A 274 -7.35 -8.48 11.52
CA GLY A 274 -6.04 -7.84 11.62
C GLY A 274 -5.09 -8.55 12.59
N MET A 275 -5.61 -9.13 13.68
CA MET A 275 -4.83 -9.93 14.61
C MET A 275 -4.35 -11.24 13.99
N GLU A 276 -5.22 -11.94 13.24
CA GLU A 276 -4.87 -13.17 12.52
C GLU A 276 -3.78 -12.94 11.48
N LEU A 277 -3.86 -11.84 10.73
CA LEU A 277 -2.79 -11.46 9.80
C LEU A 277 -1.47 -11.25 10.56
N TYR A 278 -1.49 -10.46 11.63
CA TYR A 278 -0.30 -10.18 12.43
C TYR A 278 0.33 -11.45 13.00
N GLU A 279 -0.48 -12.34 13.58
CA GLU A 279 -0.02 -13.63 14.14
C GLU A 279 0.58 -14.53 13.05
N ALA A 280 -0.02 -14.57 11.86
CA ALA A 280 0.50 -15.34 10.74
C ALA A 280 1.82 -14.77 10.21
N LEU A 281 1.96 -13.43 10.15
CA LEU A 281 3.20 -12.75 9.77
C LEU A 281 4.33 -13.04 10.78
N ASP A 282 4.05 -12.90 12.08
CA ASP A 282 5.01 -13.16 13.15
C ASP A 282 5.49 -14.63 13.13
N LYS A 283 4.56 -15.57 12.96
CA LYS A 283 4.86 -17.02 12.85
C LYS A 283 5.81 -17.31 11.66
N ASN A 284 5.72 -16.55 10.58
CA ASN A 284 6.59 -16.69 9.41
C ASN A 284 7.88 -15.85 9.53
N GLY A 285 8.09 -15.13 10.65
CA GLY A 285 9.28 -14.28 10.86
C GLY A 285 9.28 -13.02 10.02
N ILE A 286 8.14 -12.61 9.49
CA ILE A 286 7.98 -11.39 8.69
C ILE A 286 7.88 -10.18 9.62
N LYS A 287 8.67 -9.13 9.38
CA LYS A 287 8.62 -7.90 10.16
C LYS A 287 7.22 -7.28 10.06
N SER A 288 6.51 -7.18 11.19
CA SER A 288 5.15 -6.67 11.22
C SER A 288 4.87 -5.77 12.43
N ASP A 289 3.84 -4.93 12.31
CA ASP A 289 3.34 -4.06 13.38
C ASP A 289 1.80 -4.06 13.33
N LEU A 290 1.14 -4.37 14.46
CA LEU A 290 -0.32 -4.33 14.60
C LEU A 290 -0.76 -3.13 15.42
N ASN A 291 -1.71 -2.39 14.91
CA ASN A 291 -2.28 -1.20 15.53
C ASN A 291 -3.79 -1.36 15.69
N LEU A 292 -4.22 -1.81 16.86
CA LEU A 292 -5.63 -1.82 17.22
C LEU A 292 -6.02 -0.41 17.70
N VAL A 293 -6.86 0.26 16.92
CA VAL A 293 -7.28 1.64 17.18
C VAL A 293 -8.54 1.62 18.04
N GLU A 294 -8.36 1.90 19.33
CA GLU A 294 -9.43 1.82 20.32
C GLU A 294 -10.60 2.75 19.97
N GLY A 295 -11.81 2.18 19.91
CA GLY A 295 -13.05 2.88 19.63
C GLY A 295 -13.27 3.28 18.17
N ALA A 296 -12.31 3.07 17.26
CA ALA A 296 -12.48 3.31 15.84
C ALA A 296 -13.39 2.25 15.21
N GLY A 297 -14.23 2.67 14.25
CA GLY A 297 -15.04 1.79 13.42
C GLY A 297 -14.40 1.51 12.07
N HIS A 298 -15.17 0.93 11.13
CA HIS A 298 -14.70 0.66 9.77
C HIS A 298 -14.44 1.97 9.01
N GLY A 299 -13.19 2.44 9.02
CA GLY A 299 -12.76 3.71 8.46
C GLY A 299 -13.06 4.95 9.33
N ILE A 300 -14.03 4.89 10.22
CA ILE A 300 -14.40 6.03 11.09
C ILE A 300 -13.38 6.14 12.22
N ASN A 301 -12.75 7.31 12.35
CA ASN A 301 -11.69 7.59 13.33
C ASN A 301 -10.44 6.70 13.19
N LEU A 302 -10.28 6.01 12.06
CA LEU A 302 -9.11 5.18 11.77
C LEU A 302 -8.02 6.00 11.03
N PHE A 303 -8.40 6.81 10.03
CA PHE A 303 -7.47 7.53 9.16
C PHE A 303 -7.10 8.90 9.72
N VAL A 304 -6.61 8.92 10.95
CA VAL A 304 -6.27 10.13 11.70
C VAL A 304 -4.89 10.02 12.35
N GLU A 305 -4.33 11.14 12.82
CA GLU A 305 -3.12 11.09 13.63
C GLU A 305 -3.39 10.39 14.99
N PRO A 306 -2.41 9.63 15.52
CA PRO A 306 -1.03 9.49 15.04
C PRO A 306 -0.83 8.34 14.03
N TRP A 307 -1.88 7.68 13.58
CA TRP A 307 -1.79 6.45 12.78
C TRP A 307 -1.26 6.71 11.37
N LEU A 308 -1.61 7.86 10.77
CA LEU A 308 -1.06 8.26 9.47
C LEU A 308 0.46 8.48 9.55
N SER A 309 0.93 9.18 10.59
CA SER A 309 2.37 9.36 10.83
C SER A 309 3.06 8.01 11.07
N LYS A 310 2.45 7.11 11.83
CA LYS A 310 3.00 5.77 12.10
C LYS A 310 3.12 4.92 10.84
N MET A 311 2.13 4.97 9.95
CA MET A 311 2.22 4.35 8.63
C MET A 311 3.42 4.89 7.83
N VAL A 312 3.56 6.21 7.75
CA VAL A 312 4.67 6.86 7.03
C VAL A 312 6.03 6.46 7.62
N GLU A 313 6.16 6.43 8.94
CA GLU A 313 7.37 5.99 9.63
C GLU A 313 7.73 4.54 9.28
N PHE A 314 6.76 3.64 9.28
CA PHE A 314 6.95 2.24 8.93
C PHE A 314 7.41 2.07 7.47
N VAL A 315 6.75 2.76 6.53
CA VAL A 315 7.09 2.74 5.10
C VAL A 315 8.51 3.30 4.87
N ASN A 316 8.86 4.40 5.53
CA ASN A 316 10.21 4.97 5.48
C ASN A 316 11.28 4.02 6.04
N ALA A 317 10.98 3.31 7.14
CA ALA A 317 11.87 2.31 7.71
C ALA A 317 12.09 1.13 6.76
N ALA A 318 11.03 0.59 6.17
CA ALA A 318 11.11 -0.48 5.17
C ALA A 318 11.95 -0.08 3.96
N ARG A 319 11.76 1.14 3.45
CA ARG A 319 12.57 1.68 2.35
C ARG A 319 14.04 1.80 2.72
N SER A 320 14.33 2.29 3.92
CA SER A 320 15.70 2.42 4.43
C SER A 320 16.37 1.06 4.60
N ASP A 321 15.66 0.07 5.14
CA ASP A 321 16.17 -1.29 5.35
C ASP A 321 16.48 -1.95 3.99
N LYS A 322 15.60 -1.83 3.00
CA LYS A 322 15.83 -2.32 1.65
C LYS A 322 17.05 -1.68 0.99
N PHE A 323 17.19 -0.36 1.10
CA PHE A 323 18.36 0.35 0.60
C PHE A 323 19.64 -0.15 1.25
N LEU A 324 19.66 -0.28 2.58
CA LEU A 324 20.82 -0.80 3.32
C LEU A 324 21.19 -2.21 2.88
N ALA A 325 20.23 -3.12 2.75
CA ALA A 325 20.46 -4.47 2.25
C ALA A 325 21.06 -4.47 0.83
N SER A 326 20.67 -3.54 -0.04
CA SER A 326 21.18 -3.44 -1.40
C SER A 326 22.63 -3.00 -1.49
N ILE A 327 23.13 -2.26 -0.50
CA ILE A 327 24.53 -1.77 -0.47
C ILE A 327 25.43 -2.62 0.42
N GLU A 328 24.88 -3.45 1.30
CA GLU A 328 25.65 -4.28 2.24
C GLU A 328 26.70 -5.18 1.55
N PRO A 329 26.40 -5.89 0.46
CA PRO A 329 27.40 -6.66 -0.30
C PRO A 329 28.52 -5.78 -0.89
N LYS A 330 28.22 -4.53 -1.21
CA LYS A 330 29.22 -3.58 -1.72
C LYS A 330 30.14 -3.07 -0.59
N LEU A 331 29.63 -3.02 0.66
CA LEU A 331 30.40 -2.59 1.82
C LEU A 331 31.48 -3.61 2.21
N GLU A 332 31.33 -4.89 1.91
CA GLU A 332 32.37 -5.92 2.15
C GLU A 332 33.65 -5.63 1.36
N ASN A 333 33.53 -5.08 0.17
CA ASN A 333 34.66 -4.71 -0.69
C ASN A 333 35.00 -3.21 -0.65
N ALA A 334 34.38 -2.46 0.26
CA ALA A 334 34.60 -1.03 0.41
C ALA A 334 35.89 -0.73 1.20
N VAL A 335 36.68 0.23 0.70
CA VAL A 335 37.91 0.68 1.35
C VAL A 335 37.65 1.93 2.18
N SER A 336 38.34 2.03 3.31
CA SER A 336 38.36 3.28 4.08
C SER A 336 39.38 4.24 3.46
N PRO A 337 39.00 5.52 3.24
CA PRO A 337 39.96 6.53 2.77
C PRO A 337 41.12 6.65 3.76
N VAL A 338 42.32 6.88 3.26
CA VAL A 338 43.53 7.07 4.09
C VAL A 338 43.44 8.29 5.02
N THR A 339 42.53 9.21 4.73
CA THR A 339 42.25 10.40 5.51
C THR A 339 41.17 10.18 6.59
N ASN A 340 40.67 8.95 6.75
CA ASN A 340 39.63 8.66 7.72
C ASN A 340 40.22 8.66 9.15
N ILE A 341 39.91 9.66 9.94
CA ILE A 341 40.45 9.87 11.29
C ILE A 341 39.53 9.24 12.37
N SER A 342 38.34 8.82 11.98
CA SER A 342 37.31 8.35 12.89
C SER A 342 37.35 6.83 13.08
N ALA A 343 37.27 6.37 14.35
CA ALA A 343 37.07 4.97 14.70
C ALA A 343 35.72 4.37 14.21
N THR A 344 34.89 5.15 13.53
CA THR A 344 33.55 4.74 13.07
C THR A 344 33.58 3.84 11.83
N GLY A 345 34.74 3.69 11.17
CA GLY A 345 34.87 2.93 9.92
C GLY A 345 34.19 3.55 8.69
N PHE A 346 33.65 4.77 8.82
CA PHE A 346 33.05 5.55 7.73
C PHE A 346 33.69 6.94 7.62
N PRO A 347 33.67 7.61 6.44
CA PRO A 347 33.10 7.13 5.18
C PRO A 347 33.79 5.91 4.59
N LYS A 348 33.12 5.20 3.68
CA LYS A 348 33.69 4.10 2.87
C LYS A 348 33.53 4.37 1.41
N ILE A 349 34.55 4.01 0.61
CA ILE A 349 34.53 4.10 -0.85
C ILE A 349 34.16 2.72 -1.39
N LEU A 350 33.09 2.67 -2.18
CA LEU A 350 32.65 1.45 -2.86
C LEU A 350 33.46 1.18 -4.13
N PRO A 351 33.43 -0.05 -4.68
CA PRO A 351 34.15 -0.39 -5.92
C PRO A 351 33.75 0.43 -7.16
N ASP A 352 32.55 1.04 -7.14
CA ASP A 352 32.05 1.94 -8.20
C ASP A 352 32.44 3.42 -7.98
N ASN A 353 33.34 3.71 -7.04
CA ASN A 353 33.76 5.03 -6.60
C ASN A 353 32.68 5.86 -5.91
N SER A 354 31.53 5.28 -5.56
CA SER A 354 30.59 5.97 -4.68
C SER A 354 31.07 5.96 -3.24
N VAL A 355 30.62 6.94 -2.44
CA VAL A 355 31.05 7.11 -1.03
C VAL A 355 29.84 6.95 -0.11
N VAL A 356 29.98 6.06 0.87
CA VAL A 356 28.96 5.83 1.90
C VAL A 356 29.36 6.53 3.19
N PHE A 357 28.47 7.40 3.66
CA PHE A 357 28.56 8.02 4.99
C PHE A 357 27.52 7.38 5.91
N LYS A 358 27.89 7.12 7.15
CA LYS A 358 26.96 6.68 8.19
C LYS A 358 26.91 7.76 9.27
N VAL A 359 25.76 8.40 9.41
CA VAL A 359 25.54 9.48 10.37
C VAL A 359 24.46 9.04 11.35
N ARG A 360 24.75 9.12 12.65
CA ARG A 360 23.76 8.95 13.72
C ARG A 360 23.39 10.33 14.26
N ALA A 361 22.22 10.82 13.88
CA ALA A 361 21.75 12.12 14.30
C ALA A 361 20.27 12.07 14.74
N PRO A 362 19.96 11.45 15.89
CA PRO A 362 18.59 11.13 16.32
C PRO A 362 17.69 12.35 16.55
N GLN A 363 18.27 13.56 16.62
CA GLN A 363 17.55 14.82 16.85
C GLN A 363 17.78 15.86 15.75
N ALA A 364 18.41 15.46 14.65
CA ALA A 364 18.72 16.42 13.58
C ALA A 364 17.53 16.59 12.63
N ASN A 365 17.05 17.81 12.52
CA ASN A 365 16.06 18.19 11.49
C ASN A 365 16.70 18.28 10.09
N ARG A 366 18.01 18.23 10.00
CA ARG A 366 18.78 18.32 8.76
C ARG A 366 20.18 17.72 8.95
N VAL A 367 20.62 16.93 7.97
CA VAL A 367 22.02 16.47 7.86
C VAL A 367 22.59 17.03 6.56
N GLN A 368 23.79 17.63 6.63
CA GLN A 368 24.51 18.14 5.47
C GLN A 368 25.92 17.56 5.49
N VAL A 369 26.39 17.06 4.36
CA VAL A 369 27.77 16.63 4.17
C VAL A 369 28.53 17.77 3.47
N ASP A 370 29.58 18.27 4.11
CA ASP A 370 30.53 19.20 3.53
C ASP A 370 31.70 18.40 2.97
N LEU A 371 31.87 18.43 1.64
CA LEU A 371 32.95 17.71 0.96
C LEU A 371 34.23 18.57 0.80
N GLY A 372 34.30 19.70 1.45
CA GLY A 372 35.52 20.50 1.58
C GLY A 372 35.72 21.50 0.44
N GLY A 373 35.64 22.76 0.77
CA GLY A 373 36.35 23.80 0.05
C GLY A 373 35.60 24.89 -0.68
N ARG A 374 34.29 24.97 -0.64
CA ARG A 374 33.49 26.19 -0.93
C ARG A 374 32.13 26.06 -0.26
N ASN A 375 31.52 27.18 0.14
CA ASN A 375 30.24 27.25 0.87
C ASN A 375 29.01 26.69 0.13
N ASP A 376 29.20 25.85 -0.83
CA ASP A 376 28.19 25.32 -1.74
C ASP A 376 27.80 23.87 -1.37
N GLY A 377 27.89 23.50 -0.08
CA GLY A 377 27.60 22.16 0.39
C GLY A 377 26.42 21.51 -0.32
N ILE A 378 26.58 20.29 -0.79
CA ILE A 378 25.52 19.52 -1.47
C ILE A 378 24.33 19.46 -0.53
N ARG A 379 23.23 20.13 -0.90
CA ARG A 379 22.00 20.18 -0.12
C ARG A 379 21.29 18.84 -0.29
N MET A 380 21.27 18.08 0.78
CA MET A 380 20.46 16.88 0.83
C MET A 380 18.97 17.21 0.87
N PRO A 381 18.10 16.38 0.29
CA PRO A 381 16.67 16.54 0.42
C PRO A 381 16.28 16.59 1.90
N GLN A 382 15.43 17.55 2.27
CA GLN A 382 15.01 17.73 3.65
C GLN A 382 14.17 16.53 4.10
N ALA A 383 14.64 15.75 5.05
CA ALA A 383 13.75 14.96 5.89
C ALA A 383 13.06 15.94 6.87
N ARG A 384 11.88 16.44 6.49
CA ARG A 384 11.00 17.15 7.44
C ARG A 384 10.13 16.10 8.11
N GLY A 385 10.48 15.70 9.33
CA GLY A 385 9.54 15.08 10.25
C GLY A 385 8.88 16.16 11.11
N PRO A 386 7.59 16.02 11.50
CA PRO A 386 7.00 16.86 12.51
C PRO A 386 7.74 16.70 13.84
N SER A 387 7.92 17.81 14.54
CA SER A 387 8.49 17.84 15.89
C SER A 387 7.59 17.08 16.87
N LEU A 388 7.91 15.82 17.18
CA LEU A 388 7.30 15.07 18.27
C LEU A 388 8.35 14.81 19.36
N PRO A 389 8.01 15.01 20.63
CA PRO A 389 8.90 14.74 21.74
C PRO A 389 8.88 13.24 22.09
N ASN A 390 9.74 12.44 21.47
CA ASN A 390 9.93 11.07 21.92
C ASN A 390 11.41 10.65 21.79
N PRO A 391 12.09 10.24 22.89
CA PRO A 391 13.54 10.01 22.93
C PRO A 391 14.03 8.70 22.32
N LEU A 392 13.21 7.94 21.59
CA LEU A 392 13.56 6.61 21.08
C LEU A 392 13.66 6.51 19.54
N CYS A 393 13.49 7.59 18.80
CA CYS A 393 13.65 7.54 17.34
C CYS A 393 15.14 7.57 16.96
N ARG A 394 15.72 6.40 16.66
CA ARG A 394 17.09 6.25 16.13
C ARG A 394 17.05 6.43 14.62
N VAL A 395 17.20 7.64 14.13
CA VAL A 395 17.44 7.85 12.70
C VAL A 395 18.89 7.52 12.37
N ILE A 396 19.12 6.38 11.72
CA ILE A 396 20.39 6.07 11.06
C ILE A 396 20.23 6.51 9.61
N THR A 397 20.84 7.63 9.23
CA THR A 397 20.83 8.08 7.84
C THR A 397 22.12 7.59 7.17
N THR A 398 21.97 6.71 6.19
CA THR A 398 23.05 6.31 5.28
C THR A 398 22.95 7.15 4.01
N ILE A 399 24.05 7.78 3.63
CA ILE A 399 24.12 8.69 2.47
C ILE A 399 25.05 8.07 1.47
N LEU A 400 24.59 7.85 0.25
CA LEU A 400 25.40 7.42 -0.88
C LEU A 400 25.61 8.63 -1.81
N LEU A 401 26.86 8.96 -2.10
CA LEU A 401 27.25 9.98 -3.07
C LEU A 401 28.10 9.34 -4.16
N SER A 402 27.76 9.58 -5.44
CA SER A 402 28.62 9.22 -6.57
C SER A 402 29.60 10.35 -6.83
N LEU A 403 30.89 10.04 -6.90
CA LEU A 403 31.93 11.02 -7.24
C LEU A 403 31.95 11.41 -8.72
N THR A 404 31.14 10.76 -9.55
CA THR A 404 31.04 11.08 -10.99
C THR A 404 30.25 12.36 -11.28
N GLU A 405 29.53 12.92 -10.30
CA GLU A 405 28.79 14.18 -10.43
C GLU A 405 29.61 15.42 -9.98
N CYS A 406 30.87 15.23 -9.61
CA CYS A 406 31.74 16.30 -9.10
C CYS A 406 32.86 16.69 -10.09
N GLN A 407 32.64 16.62 -11.41
CA GLN A 407 33.54 17.20 -12.41
C GLN A 407 32.97 18.42 -13.11
#